data_1f669bbbfd1da7fd94f05a7cd89feaaa
#
_entry.id   1f669bbbfd1da7fd94f05a7cd89feaaa
#
_cell.length_a   1.000
_cell.length_b   1.000
_cell.length_c   1.000
_cell.angle_alpha   90.00
_cell.angle_beta   90.00
_cell.angle_gamma   90.00
#
_symmetry.space_group_name_H-M   'P 1'
#
loop_
_entity.id
_entity.type
_entity.pdbx_description
1 polymer ?
#
loop_
_entity_poly.entity_id
_entity_poly.type
_entity_poly.pdbx_seq_one_letter_code
_entity_poly.pdbx_strand_id
1 'polypeptide(L)'
;DMCSKLKAGREAGRRESMVIVAEGATDREGNRITADDVRQVIADKLGEAARVTILGHVQRGGRPSAYDRWMSTLLGCAAAREVVSMEPGSEPVIIAERHNRIRRLPMMEQIAATRAVKDLVAAHDYLGAIQARGASFGRMLELFETMSTPPVEPATDAGSTPSSSGRPKRVAIIHAGGLAPGMNTAARAAVRLGIDHDFTMLGVYGGFPGLLDGDVHELTWADVEGWVGDGGAQLGTRREVPTIEQLYALGRAIELHEIDALLVIGGYNAYLSAFRLVTERDRYPAFQIPIVC
;
A
#
# COMPACT_ATOMS: atom_id res chain seq x y z
N ASP A 1 -12.83 15.13 -9.83
CA ASP A 1 -13.91 15.60 -8.97
C ASP A 1 -14.24 14.56 -7.90
N MET A 2 -14.34 14.99 -6.63
CA MET A 2 -14.65 14.14 -5.47
C MET A 2 -15.96 13.36 -5.69
N CYS A 3 -17.03 14.02 -6.12
CA CYS A 3 -18.31 13.36 -6.33
C CYS A 3 -18.27 12.28 -7.41
N SER A 4 -17.50 12.47 -8.48
CA SER A 4 -17.31 11.44 -9.52
C SER A 4 -16.59 10.21 -8.95
N LYS A 5 -15.57 10.40 -8.12
CA LYS A 5 -14.86 9.29 -7.43
C LYS A 5 -15.78 8.55 -6.45
N LEU A 6 -16.61 9.26 -5.70
CA LEU A 6 -17.60 8.65 -4.79
C LEU A 6 -18.64 7.83 -5.56
N LYS A 7 -19.16 8.36 -6.67
CA LYS A 7 -20.13 7.68 -7.52
C LYS A 7 -19.51 6.40 -8.13
N ALA A 8 -18.34 6.51 -8.75
CA ALA A 8 -17.63 5.36 -9.29
C ALA A 8 -17.37 4.27 -8.23
N GLY A 9 -16.99 4.66 -7.01
CA GLY A 9 -16.84 3.73 -5.89
C GLY A 9 -18.12 2.98 -5.55
N ARG A 10 -19.29 3.67 -5.59
CA ARG A 10 -20.61 3.04 -5.37
C ARG A 10 -20.99 2.09 -6.49
N GLU A 11 -20.78 2.48 -7.74
CA GLU A 11 -21.02 1.64 -8.91
C GLU A 11 -20.16 0.37 -8.90
N ALA A 12 -18.94 0.46 -8.35
CA ALA A 12 -18.05 -0.68 -8.10
C ALA A 12 -18.39 -1.49 -6.83
N GLY A 13 -19.54 -1.23 -6.18
CA GLY A 13 -20.03 -2.00 -5.03
C GLY A 13 -19.56 -1.54 -3.66
N ARG A 14 -18.85 -0.40 -3.54
CA ARG A 14 -18.47 0.17 -2.23
C ARG A 14 -19.70 0.68 -1.49
N ARG A 15 -19.97 0.12 -0.29
CA ARG A 15 -21.12 0.50 0.53
C ARG A 15 -20.89 1.76 1.34
N GLU A 16 -19.65 2.01 1.75
CA GLU A 16 -19.29 3.11 2.62
C GLU A 16 -18.13 3.91 2.01
N SER A 17 -18.12 5.21 2.26
CA SER A 17 -17.04 6.08 1.83
C SER A 17 -16.74 7.10 2.91
N MET A 18 -15.46 7.45 3.06
CA MET A 18 -15.01 8.44 4.01
C MET A 18 -14.27 9.55 3.26
N VAL A 19 -14.67 10.79 3.51
CA VAL A 19 -14.00 11.98 2.96
C VAL A 19 -13.28 12.68 4.11
N ILE A 20 -11.98 12.84 3.99
CA ILE A 20 -11.16 13.55 4.97
C ILE A 20 -10.89 14.95 4.46
N VAL A 21 -11.31 15.95 5.24
CA VAL A 21 -11.10 17.37 4.92
C VAL A 21 -10.03 17.92 5.86
N ALA A 22 -8.89 18.34 5.30
CA ALA A 22 -7.83 18.95 6.09
C ALA A 22 -8.26 20.33 6.64
N GLU A 23 -7.74 20.72 7.80
CA GLU A 23 -8.02 22.02 8.41
C GLU A 23 -7.68 23.22 7.51
N GLY A 24 -6.63 23.08 6.70
CA GLY A 24 -6.18 24.10 5.75
C GLY A 24 -6.67 23.90 4.31
N ALA A 25 -7.69 23.07 4.08
CA ALA A 25 -8.23 22.87 2.73
C ALA A 25 -8.83 24.17 2.16
N THR A 26 -8.49 24.47 0.91
CA THR A 26 -9.00 25.63 0.16
C THR A 26 -9.52 25.23 -1.21
N ASP A 27 -10.40 26.01 -1.78
CA ASP A 27 -10.78 25.93 -3.18
C ASP A 27 -9.70 26.54 -4.09
N ARG A 28 -9.97 26.60 -5.40
CA ARG A 28 -9.02 27.15 -6.38
C ARG A 28 -8.83 28.65 -6.25
N GLU A 29 -9.79 29.34 -5.66
CA GLU A 29 -9.78 30.78 -5.39
C GLU A 29 -9.12 31.09 -4.04
N GLY A 30 -8.73 30.08 -3.25
CA GLY A 30 -8.10 30.24 -1.94
C GLY A 30 -9.07 30.35 -0.77
N ASN A 31 -10.38 30.20 -0.99
CA ASN A 31 -11.37 30.22 0.08
C ASN A 31 -11.33 28.91 0.86
N ARG A 32 -11.51 29.00 2.17
CA ARG A 32 -11.49 27.84 3.06
C ARG A 32 -12.65 26.90 2.74
N ILE A 33 -12.35 25.59 2.64
CA ILE A 33 -13.34 24.52 2.53
C ILE A 33 -13.52 23.88 3.90
N THR A 34 -14.74 23.79 4.39
CA THR A 34 -15.10 23.09 5.63
C THR A 34 -15.69 21.71 5.35
N ALA A 35 -15.76 20.87 6.38
CA ALA A 35 -16.43 19.58 6.28
C ALA A 35 -17.94 19.73 6.01
N ASP A 36 -18.56 20.81 6.47
CA ASP A 36 -19.96 21.12 6.19
C ASP A 36 -20.20 21.53 4.73
N ASP A 37 -19.27 22.28 4.12
CA ASP A 37 -19.33 22.59 2.68
C ASP A 37 -19.26 21.31 1.86
N VAL A 38 -18.37 20.39 2.21
CA VAL A 38 -18.26 19.09 1.56
C VAL A 38 -19.52 18.25 1.73
N ARG A 39 -20.10 18.22 2.94
CA ARG A 39 -21.37 17.55 3.22
C ARG A 39 -22.50 18.09 2.34
N GLN A 40 -22.59 19.43 2.20
CA GLN A 40 -23.61 20.06 1.38
C GLN A 40 -23.44 19.68 -0.10
N VAL A 41 -22.21 19.72 -0.62
CA VAL A 41 -21.91 19.33 -2.01
C VAL A 41 -22.28 17.87 -2.28
N ILE A 42 -22.05 16.97 -1.32
CA ILE A 42 -22.45 15.55 -1.43
C ILE A 42 -23.97 15.44 -1.50
N ALA A 43 -24.70 16.14 -0.62
CA ALA A 43 -26.15 16.12 -0.62
C ALA A 43 -26.73 16.67 -1.93
N ASP A 44 -26.21 17.79 -2.42
CA ASP A 44 -26.73 18.46 -3.63
C ASP A 44 -26.43 17.68 -4.92
N LYS A 45 -25.23 17.09 -5.02
CA LYS A 45 -24.79 16.42 -6.26
C LYS A 45 -25.09 14.92 -6.31
N LEU A 46 -25.14 14.25 -5.17
CA LEU A 46 -25.34 12.80 -5.10
C LEU A 46 -26.68 12.41 -4.45
N GLY A 47 -27.37 13.35 -3.83
CA GLY A 47 -28.60 13.07 -3.08
C GLY A 47 -28.36 12.23 -1.81
N GLU A 48 -27.12 12.18 -1.31
CA GLU A 48 -26.73 11.33 -0.20
C GLU A 48 -26.57 12.12 1.10
N ALA A 49 -26.99 11.51 2.21
CA ALA A 49 -26.76 12.07 3.55
C ALA A 49 -25.37 11.70 4.05
N ALA A 50 -24.54 12.69 4.32
CA ALA A 50 -23.23 12.51 4.96
C ALA A 50 -23.26 13.01 6.40
N ARG A 51 -22.50 12.36 7.28
CA ARG A 51 -22.29 12.78 8.67
C ARG A 51 -20.92 13.45 8.80
N VAL A 52 -20.87 14.57 9.50
CA VAL A 52 -19.62 15.29 9.79
C VAL A 52 -19.16 14.94 11.20
N THR A 53 -17.88 14.62 11.33
CA THR A 53 -17.19 14.46 12.61
C THR A 53 -15.95 15.33 12.61
N ILE A 54 -15.85 16.26 13.55
CA ILE A 54 -14.66 17.10 13.73
C ILE A 54 -13.83 16.51 14.87
N LEU A 55 -12.70 15.89 14.52
CA LEU A 55 -11.84 15.21 15.49
C LEU A 55 -11.14 16.17 16.45
N GLY A 56 -10.74 17.35 15.96
CA GLY A 56 -10.15 18.41 16.77
C GLY A 56 -8.94 17.94 17.60
N HIS A 57 -8.88 18.32 18.85
CA HIS A 57 -7.79 18.01 19.78
C HIS A 57 -7.67 16.52 20.14
N VAL A 58 -8.69 15.72 19.90
CA VAL A 58 -8.65 14.25 20.13
C VAL A 58 -7.51 13.61 19.34
N GLN A 59 -7.17 14.14 18.17
CA GLN A 59 -6.03 13.64 17.37
C GLN A 59 -4.66 13.94 17.99
N ARG A 60 -4.56 14.91 18.89
CA ARG A 60 -3.30 15.29 19.54
C ARG A 60 -3.07 14.56 20.86
N GLY A 61 -4.08 13.87 21.38
CA GLY A 61 -4.03 13.12 22.61
C GLY A 61 -4.17 11.62 22.35
N GLY A 62 -3.76 10.85 23.30
CA GLY A 62 -3.90 9.41 23.24
C GLY A 62 -2.63 8.69 23.71
N ARG A 63 -2.75 7.38 23.92
CA ARG A 63 -1.58 6.57 24.28
C ARG A 63 -0.68 6.41 23.07
N PRO A 64 0.63 6.66 23.20
CA PRO A 64 1.57 6.46 22.10
C PRO A 64 1.61 5.00 21.68
N SER A 65 1.63 4.77 20.36
CA SER A 65 1.81 3.43 19.78
C SER A 65 3.22 2.89 20.10
N ALA A 66 3.46 1.63 19.80
CA ALA A 66 4.80 1.06 19.94
C ALA A 66 5.83 1.80 19.07
N TYR A 67 5.42 2.22 17.86
CA TYR A 67 6.28 3.01 16.97
C TYR A 67 6.59 4.38 17.55
N ASP A 68 5.60 5.11 18.07
CA ASP A 68 5.81 6.42 18.71
C ASP A 68 6.80 6.32 19.86
N ARG A 69 6.62 5.33 20.74
CA ARG A 69 7.52 5.13 21.89
C ARG A 69 8.94 4.82 21.46
N TRP A 70 9.10 3.90 20.51
CA TRP A 70 10.42 3.50 20.06
C TRP A 70 11.13 4.64 19.30
N MET A 71 10.47 5.24 18.33
CA MET A 71 11.06 6.33 17.53
C MET A 71 11.36 7.57 18.36
N SER A 72 10.42 7.99 19.22
CA SER A 72 10.64 9.14 20.12
C SER A 72 11.79 8.89 21.10
N THR A 73 11.95 7.66 21.58
CA THR A 73 13.09 7.30 22.45
C THR A 73 14.42 7.43 21.70
N LEU A 74 14.51 6.92 20.48
CA LEU A 74 15.73 7.05 19.67
C LEU A 74 16.06 8.51 19.35
N LEU A 75 15.07 9.28 18.92
CA LEU A 75 15.25 10.71 18.63
C LEU A 75 15.65 11.49 19.88
N GLY A 76 15.02 11.24 21.02
CA GLY A 76 15.35 11.87 22.30
C GLY A 76 16.77 11.55 22.77
N CYS A 77 17.17 10.29 22.69
CA CYS A 77 18.55 9.89 23.03
C CYS A 77 19.58 10.54 22.10
N ALA A 78 19.30 10.61 20.80
CA ALA A 78 20.18 11.25 19.84
C ALA A 78 20.27 12.77 20.09
N ALA A 79 19.14 13.43 20.36
CA ALA A 79 19.10 14.85 20.67
C ALA A 79 19.87 15.17 21.97
N ALA A 80 19.71 14.36 23.01
CA ALA A 80 20.44 14.56 24.27
C ALA A 80 21.98 14.43 24.09
N ARG A 81 22.41 13.43 23.32
CA ARG A 81 23.85 13.26 22.98
C ARG A 81 24.38 14.44 22.20
N GLU A 82 23.61 14.94 21.23
CA GLU A 82 23.99 16.11 20.44
C GLU A 82 24.17 17.34 21.33
N VAL A 83 23.19 17.65 22.20
CA VAL A 83 23.26 18.79 23.11
C VAL A 83 24.50 18.73 24.05
N VAL A 84 24.81 17.53 24.56
CA VAL A 84 25.99 17.34 25.43
C VAL A 84 27.31 17.53 24.67
N SER A 85 27.35 17.25 23.39
CA SER A 85 28.57 17.34 22.57
C SER A 85 28.75 18.68 21.84
N MET A 86 27.71 19.53 21.80
CA MET A 86 27.76 20.83 21.11
C MET A 86 28.53 21.87 21.93
N GLU A 87 29.39 22.62 21.24
CA GLU A 87 30.06 23.78 21.82
C GLU A 87 29.19 25.05 21.73
N PRO A 88 29.36 26.01 22.62
CA PRO A 88 28.71 27.32 22.51
C PRO A 88 29.02 27.98 21.15
N GLY A 89 27.98 28.43 20.43
CA GLY A 89 28.12 29.02 19.10
C GLY A 89 28.10 28.03 17.94
N SER A 90 27.97 26.71 18.20
CA SER A 90 27.77 25.71 17.15
C SER A 90 26.52 26.00 16.34
N GLU A 91 26.55 25.63 15.08
CA GLU A 91 25.36 25.69 14.20
C GLU A 91 24.20 24.84 14.75
N PRO A 92 22.97 25.42 14.85
CA PRO A 92 21.83 24.68 15.34
C PRO A 92 21.42 23.55 14.39
N VAL A 93 20.98 22.43 14.98
CA VAL A 93 20.66 21.22 14.23
C VAL A 93 19.26 20.69 14.54
N ILE A 94 18.73 19.91 13.61
CA ILE A 94 17.53 19.10 13.77
C ILE A 94 17.94 17.63 13.80
N ILE A 95 17.44 16.90 14.80
CA ILE A 95 17.52 15.44 14.81
C ILE A 95 16.26 14.90 14.14
N ALA A 96 16.44 14.14 13.10
CA ALA A 96 15.35 13.60 12.28
C ALA A 96 15.60 12.14 11.89
N GLU A 97 14.53 11.43 11.55
CA GLU A 97 14.63 10.13 10.90
C GLU A 97 14.61 10.32 9.38
N ARG A 98 15.57 9.69 8.67
CA ARG A 98 15.58 9.58 7.21
C ARG A 98 16.08 8.19 6.80
N HIS A 99 15.31 7.52 5.98
CA HIS A 99 15.61 6.16 5.48
C HIS A 99 15.87 5.16 6.61
N ASN A 100 15.00 5.18 7.61
CA ASN A 100 15.07 4.34 8.82
C ASN A 100 16.37 4.52 9.63
N ARG A 101 16.96 5.73 9.59
CA ARG A 101 18.16 6.09 10.36
C ARG A 101 18.01 7.47 10.96
N ILE A 102 18.50 7.62 12.20
CA ILE A 102 18.59 8.93 12.83
C ILE A 102 19.69 9.75 12.14
N ARG A 103 19.34 10.98 11.79
CA ARG A 103 20.22 11.92 11.09
C ARG A 103 20.27 13.25 11.83
N ARG A 104 21.45 13.87 11.77
CA ARG A 104 21.73 15.25 12.16
C ARG A 104 21.65 16.13 10.91
N LEU A 105 20.81 17.14 10.92
CA LEU A 105 20.58 18.03 9.76
C LEU A 105 20.76 19.49 10.18
N PRO A 106 21.38 20.36 9.35
CA PRO A 106 21.45 21.79 9.60
C PRO A 106 20.05 22.41 9.71
N MET A 107 19.76 23.10 10.81
CA MET A 107 18.41 23.61 11.09
C MET A 107 17.97 24.63 10.04
N MET A 108 18.83 25.57 9.66
CA MET A 108 18.46 26.66 8.76
C MET A 108 18.10 26.17 7.36
N GLU A 109 18.79 25.15 6.86
CA GLU A 109 18.47 24.51 5.58
C GLU A 109 17.09 23.86 5.61
N GLN A 110 16.77 23.17 6.71
CA GLN A 110 15.46 22.47 6.84
C GLN A 110 14.32 23.48 6.99
N ILE A 111 14.55 24.60 7.66
CA ILE A 111 13.57 25.70 7.76
C ILE A 111 13.36 26.33 6.37
N ALA A 112 14.42 26.60 5.62
CA ALA A 112 14.31 27.12 4.27
C ALA A 112 13.53 26.17 3.34
N ALA A 113 13.84 24.87 3.38
CA ALA A 113 13.14 23.86 2.61
C ALA A 113 11.63 23.78 2.98
N THR A 114 11.30 23.87 4.27
CA THR A 114 9.90 23.88 4.73
C THR A 114 9.15 25.12 4.27
N ARG A 115 9.80 26.30 4.27
CA ARG A 115 9.21 27.55 3.77
C ARG A 115 8.97 27.49 2.26
N ALA A 116 9.92 26.94 1.49
CA ALA A 116 9.78 26.79 0.04
C ALA A 116 8.53 25.98 -0.33
N VAL A 117 8.16 24.96 0.42
CA VAL A 117 6.90 24.22 0.20
C VAL A 117 5.69 25.15 0.33
N LYS A 118 5.67 26.01 1.37
CA LYS A 118 4.59 26.99 1.55
C LYS A 118 4.49 27.97 0.39
N ASP A 119 5.62 28.43 -0.11
CA ASP A 119 5.67 29.37 -1.25
C ASP A 119 5.17 28.73 -2.54
N LEU A 120 5.52 27.45 -2.78
CA LEU A 120 4.98 26.67 -3.91
C LEU A 120 3.46 26.49 -3.81
N VAL A 121 2.93 26.19 -2.62
CA VAL A 121 1.48 26.10 -2.41
C VAL A 121 0.80 27.46 -2.67
N ALA A 122 1.37 28.56 -2.20
CA ALA A 122 0.84 29.89 -2.44
C ALA A 122 0.88 30.27 -3.93
N ALA A 123 1.84 29.76 -4.69
CA ALA A 123 1.96 29.91 -6.14
C ALA A 123 1.06 28.93 -6.93
N HIS A 124 0.23 28.11 -6.27
CA HIS A 124 -0.57 27.03 -6.86
C HIS A 124 0.25 25.95 -7.60
N ASP A 125 1.55 25.86 -7.35
CA ASP A 125 2.40 24.76 -7.81
C ASP A 125 2.32 23.56 -6.84
N TYR A 126 1.22 22.85 -6.92
CA TYR A 126 0.96 21.70 -6.02
C TYR A 126 1.88 20.50 -6.32
N LEU A 127 2.25 20.29 -7.60
CA LEU A 127 3.17 19.22 -7.96
C LEU A 127 4.58 19.51 -7.45
N GLY A 128 5.06 20.73 -7.62
CA GLY A 128 6.32 21.17 -7.05
C GLY A 128 6.34 21.07 -5.52
N ALA A 129 5.23 21.43 -4.86
CA ALA A 129 5.08 21.29 -3.40
C ALA A 129 5.15 19.81 -2.95
N ILE A 130 4.52 18.89 -3.67
CA ILE A 130 4.58 17.43 -3.40
C ILE A 130 6.01 16.93 -3.56
N GLN A 131 6.69 17.30 -4.64
CA GLN A 131 8.08 16.91 -4.90
C GLN A 131 9.05 17.47 -3.84
N ALA A 132 8.86 18.73 -3.43
CA ALA A 132 9.67 19.38 -2.40
C ALA A 132 9.50 18.71 -1.02
N ARG A 133 8.36 18.07 -0.74
CA ARG A 133 8.15 17.26 0.47
C ARG A 133 8.88 15.92 0.45
N GLY A 134 9.35 15.47 -0.70
CA GLY A 134 10.15 14.28 -0.89
C GLY A 134 9.44 13.17 -1.65
N ALA A 135 10.23 12.32 -2.29
CA ALA A 135 9.76 11.23 -3.17
C ALA A 135 8.81 10.23 -2.49
N SER A 136 8.94 10.02 -1.17
CA SER A 136 8.04 9.14 -0.42
C SER A 136 6.63 9.71 -0.31
N PHE A 137 6.49 11.04 -0.25
CA PHE A 137 5.17 11.68 -0.19
C PHE A 137 4.42 11.55 -1.53
N GLY A 138 5.11 11.73 -2.66
CA GLY A 138 4.54 11.50 -3.99
C GLY A 138 4.08 10.05 -4.17
N ARG A 139 4.94 9.09 -3.82
CA ARG A 139 4.58 7.66 -3.86
C ARG A 139 3.40 7.29 -2.96
N MET A 140 3.29 7.91 -1.78
CA MET A 140 2.13 7.69 -0.91
C MET A 140 0.84 8.19 -1.56
N LEU A 141 0.86 9.31 -2.29
CA LEU A 141 -0.30 9.83 -3.01
C LEU A 141 -0.72 8.88 -4.13
N GLU A 142 0.22 8.42 -4.96
CA GLU A 142 -0.04 7.44 -6.03
C GLU A 142 -0.65 6.14 -5.46
N LEU A 143 -0.02 5.59 -4.43
CA LEU A 143 -0.55 4.39 -3.76
C LEU A 143 -1.94 4.63 -3.15
N PHE A 144 -2.18 5.80 -2.57
CA PHE A 144 -3.50 6.12 -2.03
C PHE A 144 -4.56 6.16 -3.14
N GLU A 145 -4.26 6.72 -4.29
CA GLU A 145 -5.18 6.77 -5.43
C GLU A 145 -5.48 5.36 -5.95
N THR A 146 -4.46 4.54 -6.21
CA THR A 146 -4.62 3.13 -6.63
C THR A 146 -5.38 2.30 -5.58
N MET A 147 -5.07 2.48 -4.29
CA MET A 147 -5.72 1.71 -3.22
C MET A 147 -7.15 2.16 -2.90
N SER A 148 -7.55 3.35 -3.30
CA SER A 148 -8.86 3.93 -2.95
C SER A 148 -9.82 4.09 -4.13
N THR A 149 -9.34 4.00 -5.37
CA THR A 149 -10.16 4.17 -6.56
C THR A 149 -10.25 2.85 -7.32
N PRO A 150 -11.42 2.20 -7.36
CA PRO A 150 -11.58 1.01 -8.21
C PRO A 150 -11.43 1.41 -9.69
N PRO A 151 -10.84 0.54 -10.53
CA PRO A 151 -10.72 0.82 -11.96
C PRO A 151 -12.12 0.98 -12.56
N VAL A 152 -12.31 2.06 -13.30
CA VAL A 152 -13.53 2.33 -14.07
C VAL A 152 -13.34 1.73 -15.45
N GLU A 153 -13.76 0.51 -15.65
CA GLU A 153 -13.62 -0.31 -16.89
C GLU A 153 -12.18 -0.43 -17.43
N PRO A 154 -11.80 -1.54 -18.06
CA PRO A 154 -10.46 -1.67 -18.60
C PRO A 154 -10.23 -0.57 -19.62
N ALA A 155 -9.29 0.32 -19.35
CA ALA A 155 -8.83 1.31 -20.31
C ALA A 155 -8.21 0.54 -21.49
N THR A 156 -8.87 0.56 -22.63
CA THR A 156 -8.44 -0.11 -23.87
C THR A 156 -7.11 0.43 -24.42
N ASP A 157 -6.46 1.39 -23.74
CA ASP A 157 -5.28 2.10 -24.26
C ASP A 157 -4.15 2.37 -23.27
N ALA A 158 -4.16 1.86 -22.05
CA ALA A 158 -3.04 2.07 -21.12
C ALA A 158 -2.09 0.88 -21.16
N GLY A 159 -0.99 1.02 -21.91
CA GLY A 159 0.34 0.40 -21.81
C GLY A 159 0.54 -0.94 -21.09
N SER A 160 -0.48 -1.79 -21.01
CA SER A 160 -0.34 -3.15 -20.52
C SER A 160 0.58 -3.90 -21.48
N THR A 161 1.70 -4.41 -20.98
CA THR A 161 2.56 -5.30 -21.75
C THR A 161 1.74 -6.58 -22.02
N PRO A 162 1.26 -6.81 -23.27
CA PRO A 162 0.45 -7.99 -23.52
C PRO A 162 1.25 -9.24 -23.13
N SER A 163 0.62 -10.17 -22.45
CA SER A 163 1.14 -11.53 -22.35
C SER A 163 1.40 -12.06 -23.76
N SER A 164 2.44 -12.87 -23.94
CA SER A 164 2.70 -13.58 -25.19
C SER A 164 1.51 -14.43 -25.67
N SER A 165 0.55 -14.69 -24.79
CA SER A 165 -0.69 -15.45 -25.04
C SER A 165 -1.89 -14.59 -25.44
N GLY A 166 -1.78 -13.24 -25.46
CA GLY A 166 -2.90 -12.33 -25.78
C GLY A 166 -3.99 -12.24 -24.71
N ARG A 167 -3.82 -12.88 -23.54
CA ARG A 167 -4.71 -12.77 -22.36
C ARG A 167 -4.05 -11.96 -21.24
N PRO A 168 -4.82 -11.43 -20.26
CA PRO A 168 -4.28 -10.85 -19.05
C PRO A 168 -3.36 -11.83 -18.32
N LYS A 169 -2.25 -11.32 -17.74
CA LYS A 169 -1.36 -12.14 -16.90
C LYS A 169 -2.09 -12.56 -15.63
N ARG A 170 -1.90 -13.82 -15.24
CA ARG A 170 -2.48 -14.41 -14.04
C ARG A 170 -1.42 -14.49 -12.94
N VAL A 171 -1.60 -13.71 -11.88
CA VAL A 171 -0.66 -13.62 -10.76
C VAL A 171 -1.27 -14.27 -9.53
N ALA A 172 -0.65 -15.33 -9.03
CA ALA A 172 -1.12 -16.02 -7.84
C ALA A 172 -0.42 -15.53 -6.57
N ILE A 173 -1.22 -15.27 -5.53
CA ILE A 173 -0.77 -14.87 -4.21
C ILE A 173 -0.88 -16.06 -3.26
N ILE A 174 0.24 -16.41 -2.62
CA ILE A 174 0.35 -17.52 -1.68
C ILE A 174 0.84 -16.99 -0.34
N HIS A 175 0.13 -17.27 0.75
CA HIS A 175 0.65 -17.11 2.09
C HIS A 175 1.36 -18.39 2.55
N ALA A 176 2.58 -18.29 3.07
CA ALA A 176 3.34 -19.46 3.53
C ALA A 176 4.09 -19.19 4.84
N GLY A 177 3.99 -20.13 5.78
CA GLY A 177 4.63 -20.01 7.08
C GLY A 177 3.66 -19.70 8.21
N GLY A 178 4.14 -19.05 9.27
CA GLY A 178 3.31 -18.63 10.41
C GLY A 178 2.52 -17.37 10.10
N LEU A 179 1.42 -17.19 10.80
CA LEU A 179 0.63 -15.95 10.75
C LEU A 179 1.46 -14.76 11.22
N ALA A 180 1.30 -13.63 10.53
CA ALA A 180 1.88 -12.36 10.93
C ALA A 180 0.93 -11.19 10.63
N PRO A 181 0.89 -10.14 11.46
CA PRO A 181 0.18 -8.91 11.15
C PRO A 181 0.68 -8.33 9.82
N GLY A 182 -0.25 -7.87 8.99
CA GLY A 182 0.08 -7.27 7.69
C GLY A 182 0.03 -8.21 6.49
N MET A 183 -0.12 -9.52 6.66
CA MET A 183 -0.26 -10.46 5.53
C MET A 183 -1.46 -10.12 4.65
N ASN A 184 -2.60 -9.85 5.24
CA ASN A 184 -3.81 -9.42 4.54
C ASN A 184 -3.63 -8.06 3.85
N THR A 185 -2.99 -7.10 4.51
CA THR A 185 -2.71 -5.78 3.95
C THR A 185 -1.80 -5.88 2.72
N ALA A 186 -0.78 -6.72 2.77
CA ALA A 186 0.13 -6.96 1.64
C ALA A 186 -0.60 -7.63 0.46
N ALA A 187 -1.41 -8.65 0.73
CA ALA A 187 -2.21 -9.32 -0.29
C ALA A 187 -3.23 -8.34 -0.94
N ARG A 188 -3.94 -7.55 -0.12
CA ARG A 188 -4.85 -6.52 -0.62
C ARG A 188 -4.14 -5.52 -1.54
N ALA A 189 -2.99 -5.03 -1.13
CA ALA A 189 -2.23 -4.08 -1.94
C ALA A 189 -1.81 -4.69 -3.29
N ALA A 190 -1.33 -5.93 -3.27
CA ALA A 190 -0.95 -6.66 -4.48
C ALA A 190 -2.15 -6.90 -5.41
N VAL A 191 -3.32 -7.30 -4.86
CA VAL A 191 -4.53 -7.51 -5.65
C VAL A 191 -4.96 -6.21 -6.32
N ARG A 192 -5.06 -5.11 -5.57
CA ARG A 192 -5.53 -3.83 -6.11
C ARG A 192 -4.58 -3.24 -7.15
N LEU A 193 -3.28 -3.30 -6.90
CA LEU A 193 -2.28 -2.87 -7.86
C LEU A 193 -2.26 -3.76 -9.10
N GLY A 194 -2.38 -5.08 -8.93
CA GLY A 194 -2.41 -6.02 -10.03
C GLY A 194 -3.61 -5.79 -10.96
N ILE A 195 -4.80 -5.55 -10.40
CA ILE A 195 -6.01 -5.21 -11.16
C ILE A 195 -5.85 -3.87 -11.89
N ASP A 196 -5.23 -2.87 -11.26
CA ASP A 196 -4.91 -1.57 -11.86
C ASP A 196 -3.95 -1.70 -13.07
N HIS A 197 -3.17 -2.78 -13.09
CA HIS A 197 -2.29 -3.16 -14.21
C HIS A 197 -2.89 -4.21 -15.15
N ASP A 198 -4.19 -4.40 -15.16
CA ASP A 198 -4.92 -5.36 -15.99
C ASP A 198 -4.50 -6.83 -15.77
N PHE A 199 -4.03 -7.20 -14.57
CA PHE A 199 -3.72 -8.58 -14.22
C PHE A 199 -4.95 -9.29 -13.64
N THR A 200 -5.10 -10.57 -13.94
CA THR A 200 -6.01 -11.45 -13.19
C THR A 200 -5.32 -11.90 -11.92
N MET A 201 -5.84 -11.50 -10.77
CA MET A 201 -5.26 -11.82 -9.48
C MET A 201 -5.90 -13.08 -8.91
N LEU A 202 -5.08 -14.04 -8.49
CA LEU A 202 -5.51 -15.32 -7.93
C LEU A 202 -5.09 -15.42 -6.47
N GLY A 203 -6.02 -15.81 -5.60
CA GLY A 203 -5.72 -16.20 -4.22
C GLY A 203 -5.59 -17.71 -4.10
N VAL A 204 -4.49 -18.18 -3.55
CA VAL A 204 -4.29 -19.59 -3.20
C VAL A 204 -4.62 -19.78 -1.74
N TYR A 205 -5.66 -20.54 -1.44
CA TYR A 205 -6.12 -20.75 -0.07
C TYR A 205 -5.41 -21.94 0.58
N GLY A 206 -4.86 -21.72 1.79
CA GLY A 206 -4.16 -22.77 2.53
C GLY A 206 -2.68 -22.97 2.11
N GLY A 207 -2.05 -21.99 1.47
CA GLY A 207 -0.63 -22.03 1.13
C GLY A 207 -0.28 -22.99 -0.02
N PHE A 208 0.96 -23.51 -0.05
CA PHE A 208 1.36 -24.48 -1.09
C PHE A 208 0.54 -25.78 -1.10
N PRO A 209 0.12 -26.34 0.04
CA PRO A 209 -0.84 -27.45 0.02
C PRO A 209 -2.15 -27.09 -0.71
N GLY A 210 -2.69 -25.88 -0.51
CA GLY A 210 -3.88 -25.44 -1.22
C GLY A 210 -3.68 -25.34 -2.74
N LEU A 211 -2.49 -24.96 -3.20
CA LEU A 211 -2.17 -25.00 -4.63
C LEU A 211 -2.17 -26.43 -5.18
N LEU A 212 -1.68 -27.40 -4.40
CA LEU A 212 -1.74 -28.82 -4.74
C LEU A 212 -3.18 -29.36 -4.81
N ASP A 213 -4.04 -28.89 -3.91
CA ASP A 213 -5.44 -29.26 -3.83
C ASP A 213 -6.32 -28.54 -4.87
N GLY A 214 -5.75 -27.55 -5.58
CA GLY A 214 -6.45 -26.73 -6.57
C GLY A 214 -7.36 -25.66 -5.94
N ASP A 215 -7.14 -25.31 -4.67
CA ASP A 215 -7.91 -24.28 -3.97
C ASP A 215 -7.42 -22.88 -4.37
N VAL A 216 -7.68 -22.52 -5.62
CA VAL A 216 -7.23 -21.31 -6.30
C VAL A 216 -8.43 -20.56 -6.85
N HIS A 217 -8.65 -19.35 -6.39
CA HIS A 217 -9.79 -18.53 -6.78
C HIS A 217 -9.33 -17.16 -7.27
N GLU A 218 -10.08 -16.61 -8.23
CA GLU A 218 -9.88 -15.25 -8.68
C GLU A 218 -10.31 -14.27 -7.58
N LEU A 219 -9.49 -13.24 -7.38
CA LEU A 219 -9.73 -12.17 -6.41
C LEU A 219 -10.08 -10.88 -7.14
N THR A 220 -11.23 -10.34 -6.81
CA THR A 220 -11.68 -9.03 -7.29
C THR A 220 -11.22 -7.91 -6.35
N TRP A 221 -11.39 -6.69 -6.81
CA TRP A 221 -11.13 -5.48 -6.04
C TRP A 221 -11.99 -5.41 -4.75
N ALA A 222 -13.21 -5.94 -4.82
CA ALA A 222 -14.16 -5.99 -3.71
C ALA A 222 -13.84 -7.09 -2.68
N ASP A 223 -13.33 -8.25 -3.10
CA ASP A 223 -13.04 -9.37 -2.21
C ASP A 223 -12.01 -9.02 -1.13
N VAL A 224 -11.10 -8.10 -1.44
CA VAL A 224 -10.06 -7.64 -0.52
C VAL A 224 -10.47 -6.40 0.28
N GLU A 225 -11.74 -5.96 0.19
CA GLU A 225 -12.24 -4.83 1.00
C GLU A 225 -12.20 -5.21 2.48
N GLY A 226 -11.74 -4.30 3.33
CA GLY A 226 -11.60 -4.56 4.78
C GLY A 226 -10.30 -5.25 5.20
N TRP A 227 -9.61 -5.98 4.32
CA TRP A 227 -8.40 -6.74 4.67
C TRP A 227 -7.28 -5.90 5.29
N VAL A 228 -7.28 -4.60 5.09
CA VAL A 228 -6.30 -3.69 5.67
C VAL A 228 -6.35 -3.64 7.20
N GLY A 229 -7.54 -3.84 7.78
CA GLY A 229 -7.77 -3.83 9.23
C GLY A 229 -7.76 -5.22 9.86
N ASP A 230 -7.79 -6.28 9.07
CA ASP A 230 -7.93 -7.64 9.55
C ASP A 230 -6.58 -8.29 9.87
N GLY A 231 -6.46 -8.83 11.07
CA GLY A 231 -5.33 -9.67 11.44
C GLY A 231 -5.42 -11.06 10.79
N GLY A 232 -4.35 -11.84 10.92
CA GLY A 232 -4.32 -13.20 10.38
C GLY A 232 -4.00 -13.25 8.88
N ALA A 233 -4.55 -14.23 8.19
CA ALA A 233 -4.37 -14.44 6.75
C ALA A 233 -5.69 -14.94 6.15
N GLN A 234 -6.38 -14.10 5.41
CA GLN A 234 -7.66 -14.44 4.77
C GLN A 234 -7.51 -15.58 3.76
N LEU A 235 -6.38 -15.64 3.06
CA LEU A 235 -6.05 -16.77 2.18
C LEU A 235 -5.65 -18.03 2.96
N GLY A 236 -5.62 -17.99 4.29
CA GLY A 236 -4.99 -19.05 5.08
C GLY A 236 -3.49 -19.09 4.88
N THR A 237 -2.80 -19.89 5.69
CA THR A 237 -1.37 -20.14 5.55
C THR A 237 -1.01 -21.49 6.12
N ARG A 238 0.04 -22.11 5.61
CA ARG A 238 0.60 -23.38 6.09
C ARG A 238 2.12 -23.27 6.21
N ARG A 239 2.69 -24.06 7.12
CA ARG A 239 4.14 -24.10 7.35
C ARG A 239 4.87 -25.13 6.49
N GLU A 240 4.13 -25.98 5.82
CA GLU A 240 4.66 -27.03 4.96
C GLU A 240 5.40 -26.40 3.77
N VAL A 241 6.64 -26.85 3.58
CA VAL A 241 7.45 -26.55 2.41
C VAL A 241 7.27 -27.71 1.42
N PRO A 242 6.97 -27.45 0.15
CA PRO A 242 6.79 -28.50 -0.84
C PRO A 242 7.95 -29.51 -0.84
N THR A 243 7.68 -30.79 -0.81
CA THR A 243 8.71 -31.84 -0.94
C THR A 243 9.10 -32.05 -2.40
N ILE A 244 10.21 -32.74 -2.65
CA ILE A 244 10.67 -33.01 -4.03
C ILE A 244 9.62 -33.81 -4.80
N GLU A 245 8.94 -34.74 -4.13
CA GLU A 245 7.90 -35.58 -4.73
C GLU A 245 6.65 -34.77 -5.15
N GLN A 246 6.42 -33.65 -4.49
CA GLN A 246 5.27 -32.77 -4.76
C GLN A 246 5.53 -31.79 -5.92
N LEU A 247 6.79 -31.58 -6.33
CA LEU A 247 7.14 -30.56 -7.33
C LEU A 247 6.48 -30.79 -8.69
N TYR A 248 6.36 -32.06 -9.12
CA TYR A 248 5.65 -32.36 -10.35
C TYR A 248 4.17 -31.94 -10.27
N ALA A 249 3.50 -32.26 -9.19
CA ALA A 249 2.10 -31.88 -8.99
C ALA A 249 1.93 -30.37 -8.88
N LEU A 250 2.86 -29.65 -8.22
CA LEU A 250 2.87 -28.19 -8.19
C LEU A 250 3.04 -27.58 -9.59
N GLY A 251 3.96 -28.11 -10.39
CA GLY A 251 4.13 -27.66 -11.78
C GLY A 251 2.83 -27.83 -12.58
N ARG A 252 2.17 -28.98 -12.43
CA ARG A 252 0.87 -29.23 -13.07
C ARG A 252 -0.23 -28.28 -12.57
N ALA A 253 -0.25 -27.93 -11.28
CA ALA A 253 -1.21 -26.96 -10.74
C ALA A 253 -0.96 -25.56 -11.30
N ILE A 254 0.30 -25.13 -11.43
CA ILE A 254 0.66 -23.85 -12.05
C ILE A 254 0.18 -23.80 -13.51
N GLU A 255 0.40 -24.86 -14.29
CA GLU A 255 -0.07 -24.95 -15.68
C GLU A 255 -1.59 -24.98 -15.76
N LEU A 256 -2.27 -25.77 -14.91
CA LEU A 256 -3.72 -25.94 -14.91
C LEU A 256 -4.46 -24.62 -14.62
N HIS A 257 -3.95 -23.85 -13.67
CA HIS A 257 -4.51 -22.54 -13.33
C HIS A 257 -3.94 -21.39 -14.17
N GLU A 258 -3.10 -21.72 -15.17
CA GLU A 258 -2.46 -20.76 -16.08
C GLU A 258 -1.74 -19.63 -15.32
N ILE A 259 -1.01 -19.95 -14.25
CA ILE A 259 -0.31 -18.99 -13.41
C ILE A 259 0.94 -18.50 -14.14
N ASP A 260 1.03 -17.20 -14.40
CA ASP A 260 2.15 -16.55 -15.06
C ASP A 260 3.18 -15.97 -14.10
N ALA A 261 2.81 -15.78 -12.81
CA ALA A 261 3.73 -15.31 -11.77
C ALA A 261 3.23 -15.72 -10.38
N LEU A 262 4.16 -15.87 -9.43
CA LEU A 262 3.86 -16.15 -8.03
C LEU A 262 4.34 -15.00 -7.14
N LEU A 263 3.45 -14.52 -6.26
CA LEU A 263 3.77 -13.67 -5.11
C LEU A 263 3.61 -14.49 -3.84
N VAL A 264 4.71 -14.76 -3.15
CA VAL A 264 4.74 -15.57 -1.93
C VAL A 264 4.94 -14.67 -0.72
N ILE A 265 3.94 -14.53 0.12
CA ILE A 265 3.96 -13.67 1.31
C ILE A 265 4.18 -14.53 2.55
N GLY A 266 5.29 -14.29 3.28
CA GLY A 266 5.58 -15.03 4.50
C GLY A 266 7.02 -14.85 4.97
N GLY A 267 7.42 -15.71 5.90
CA GLY A 267 8.76 -15.73 6.47
C GLY A 267 9.66 -16.80 5.87
N TYR A 268 10.47 -17.44 6.73
CA TYR A 268 11.49 -18.43 6.31
C TYR A 268 10.93 -19.56 5.44
N ASN A 269 9.76 -20.12 5.79
CA ASN A 269 9.15 -21.20 5.00
C ASN A 269 8.72 -20.72 3.60
N ALA A 270 8.30 -19.47 3.45
CA ALA A 270 8.01 -18.88 2.16
C ALA A 270 9.24 -18.81 1.28
N TYR A 271 10.35 -18.28 1.82
CA TYR A 271 11.63 -18.21 1.11
C TYR A 271 12.16 -19.60 0.73
N LEU A 272 12.07 -20.56 1.65
CA LEU A 272 12.51 -21.93 1.38
C LEU A 272 11.67 -22.63 0.31
N SER A 273 10.36 -22.37 0.29
CA SER A 273 9.47 -22.88 -0.76
C SER A 273 9.80 -22.28 -2.12
N ALA A 274 9.91 -20.95 -2.19
CA ALA A 274 10.29 -20.26 -3.41
C ALA A 274 11.68 -20.68 -3.91
N PHE A 275 12.66 -20.78 -3.00
CA PHE A 275 14.00 -21.28 -3.32
C PHE A 275 13.97 -22.67 -3.95
N ARG A 276 13.16 -23.58 -3.40
CA ARG A 276 13.01 -24.96 -3.94
C ARG A 276 12.44 -24.94 -5.36
N LEU A 277 11.42 -24.13 -5.64
CA LEU A 277 10.90 -23.99 -7.00
C LEU A 277 11.96 -23.40 -7.95
N VAL A 278 12.67 -22.38 -7.51
CA VAL A 278 13.71 -21.71 -8.32
C VAL A 278 14.89 -22.66 -8.64
N THR A 279 15.32 -23.49 -7.70
CA THR A 279 16.43 -24.43 -7.92
C THR A 279 16.07 -25.58 -8.85
N GLU A 280 14.78 -25.89 -9.01
CA GLU A 280 14.30 -26.98 -9.85
C GLU A 280 13.73 -26.51 -11.20
N ARG A 281 13.97 -25.24 -11.58
CA ARG A 281 13.47 -24.64 -12.83
C ARG A 281 13.90 -25.38 -14.10
N ASP A 282 15.12 -25.90 -14.10
CA ASP A 282 15.66 -26.63 -15.27
C ASP A 282 14.95 -27.97 -15.44
N ARG A 283 14.46 -28.56 -14.35
CA ARG A 283 13.74 -29.83 -14.36
C ARG A 283 12.25 -29.67 -14.60
N TYR A 284 11.67 -28.56 -14.12
CA TYR A 284 10.24 -28.27 -14.22
C TYR A 284 10.01 -26.91 -14.89
N PRO A 285 9.76 -26.88 -16.21
CA PRO A 285 9.55 -25.63 -16.97
C PRO A 285 8.43 -24.74 -16.41
N ALA A 286 7.42 -25.33 -15.77
CA ALA A 286 6.35 -24.59 -15.09
C ALA A 286 6.86 -23.62 -14.01
N PHE A 287 8.06 -23.80 -13.48
CA PHE A 287 8.68 -22.90 -12.51
C PHE A 287 9.52 -21.78 -13.13
N GLN A 288 9.59 -21.70 -14.46
CA GLN A 288 10.29 -20.60 -15.17
C GLN A 288 9.48 -19.30 -15.23
N ILE A 289 8.53 -19.15 -14.34
CA ILE A 289 7.75 -17.94 -14.13
C ILE A 289 8.42 -17.01 -13.11
N PRO A 290 8.13 -15.69 -13.12
CA PRO A 290 8.53 -14.79 -12.07
C PRO A 290 8.01 -15.23 -10.69
N ILE A 291 8.89 -15.27 -9.69
CA ILE A 291 8.57 -15.58 -8.29
C ILE A 291 9.13 -14.47 -7.43
N VAL A 292 8.25 -13.82 -6.65
CA VAL A 292 8.60 -12.75 -5.70
C VAL A 292 8.19 -13.18 -4.29
N CYS A 293 9.09 -12.94 -3.30
CA CYS A 293 8.81 -13.15 -1.88
C CYS A 293 8.93 -11.82 -1.12
#